data_fef75aff1158ce255ea31055fa378aa3
#
_entry.id   fef75aff1158ce255ea31055fa378aa3
#
_cell.length_a   1.000
_cell.length_b   1.000
_cell.length_c   1.000
_cell.angle_alpha   90.00
_cell.angle_beta   90.00
_cell.angle_gamma   90.00
#
_symmetry.space_group_name_H-M   'P 1'
#
loop_
_entity.id
_entity.type
_entity.pdbx_description
1 polymer ?
#
loop_
_entity_poly.entity_id
_entity_poly.type
_entity_poly.pdbx_seq_one_letter_code
_entity_poly.pdbx_strand_id
1 'polypeptide(L)' 'EYSTGECHFFNGTERVRYLDRYFYNGEEYVRFDSDWSEYRAVTELGRPDAEYWNSQEILERARAAVDTYCRHNYGVG' A
#
# COMPACT_ATOMS: atom_id res chain seq x y z
N GLU A 1 3.65 -2.96 16.43
CA GLU A 1 3.00 -2.33 15.27
C GLU A 1 4.05 -1.97 14.22
N TYR A 2 3.84 -2.42 12.98
CA TYR A 2 4.79 -2.16 11.91
C TYR A 2 4.09 -2.23 10.56
N SER A 3 4.79 -1.79 9.52
CA SER A 3 4.26 -1.85 8.16
C SER A 3 5.33 -2.35 7.20
N THR A 4 4.88 -2.90 6.08
CA THR A 4 5.77 -3.35 5.01
C THR A 4 5.24 -2.86 3.68
N GLY A 5 6.15 -2.36 2.84
CA GLY A 5 5.82 -1.95 1.48
C GLY A 5 6.32 -2.99 0.50
N GLU A 6 5.47 -3.42 -0.42
CA GLU A 6 5.81 -4.45 -1.39
C GLU A 6 5.54 -3.96 -2.80
N CYS A 7 6.49 -4.23 -3.69
CA CYS A 7 6.32 -3.93 -5.11
C CYS A 7 6.32 -5.23 -5.88
N HIS A 8 5.30 -5.44 -6.68
CA HIS A 8 5.18 -6.64 -7.48
C HIS A 8 5.22 -6.25 -8.95
N PHE A 9 6.16 -6.82 -9.68
CA PHE A 9 6.40 -6.50 -11.08
C PHE A 9 5.99 -7.67 -11.96
N PHE A 10 5.19 -7.36 -12.98
CA PHE A 10 4.74 -8.35 -13.95
C PHE A 10 5.17 -7.87 -15.31
N ASN A 11 5.93 -8.69 -16.02
CA ASN A 11 6.40 -8.34 -17.35
C ASN A 11 7.20 -7.03 -17.31
N GLY A 12 8.22 -7.00 -16.44
CA GLY A 12 9.03 -5.79 -16.23
C GLY A 12 8.21 -4.72 -15.50
N THR A 13 8.16 -3.53 -16.07
CA THR A 13 7.36 -2.44 -15.48
C THR A 13 6.05 -2.21 -16.20
N GLU A 14 5.66 -3.11 -17.10
CA GLU A 14 4.40 -2.97 -17.82
C GLU A 14 3.21 -3.03 -16.86
N ARG A 15 3.32 -3.88 -15.83
CA ARG A 15 2.31 -3.95 -14.79
C ARG A 15 3.02 -3.98 -13.45
N VAL A 16 2.70 -3.02 -12.60
CA VAL A 16 3.28 -2.91 -11.27
C VAL A 16 2.16 -2.79 -10.26
N ARG A 17 2.29 -3.51 -9.16
CA ARG A 17 1.31 -3.45 -8.08
C ARG A 17 2.05 -3.10 -6.79
N TYR A 18 1.51 -2.16 -6.05
CA TYR A 18 2.08 -1.73 -4.79
C TYR A 18 1.14 -2.10 -3.65
N LEU A 19 1.70 -2.74 -2.63
CA LEU A 19 0.97 -3.11 -1.42
C LEU A 19 1.66 -2.46 -0.23
N ASP A 20 0.87 -1.81 0.64
CA ASP A 20 1.38 -1.25 1.88
C ASP A 20 0.56 -1.89 2.99
N ARG A 21 1.21 -2.78 3.75
CA ARG A 21 0.52 -3.64 4.69
C ARG A 21 0.88 -3.25 6.12
N TYR A 22 -0.13 -3.15 6.96
CA TYR A 22 0.01 -2.70 8.35
C TYR A 22 -0.36 -3.80 9.32
N PHE A 23 0.49 -4.02 10.31
CA PHE A 23 0.38 -5.13 11.25
C PHE A 23 0.32 -4.64 12.68
N TYR A 24 -0.46 -5.34 13.49
CA TYR A 24 -0.55 -5.10 14.92
C TYR A 24 -0.51 -6.45 15.62
N ASN A 25 0.45 -6.64 16.53
CA ASN A 25 0.67 -7.93 17.21
C ASN A 25 0.82 -9.07 16.22
N GLY A 26 1.55 -8.81 15.12
CA GLY A 26 1.82 -9.84 14.13
C GLY A 26 0.68 -10.13 13.17
N GLU A 27 -0.43 -9.42 13.31
CA GLU A 27 -1.61 -9.65 12.47
C GLU A 27 -1.86 -8.45 11.58
N GLU A 28 -2.01 -8.70 10.26
CA GLU A 28 -2.31 -7.63 9.33
C GLU A 28 -3.74 -7.14 9.58
N TYR A 29 -3.90 -5.81 9.75
CA TYR A 29 -5.21 -5.27 10.06
C TYR A 29 -5.72 -4.24 9.05
N VAL A 30 -4.82 -3.63 8.26
CA VAL A 30 -5.21 -2.70 7.21
C VAL A 30 -4.17 -2.75 6.11
N ARG A 31 -4.62 -2.46 4.88
CA ARG A 31 -3.75 -2.57 3.71
C ARG A 31 -4.14 -1.54 2.67
N PHE A 32 -3.14 -0.96 2.02
CA PHE A 32 -3.34 -0.21 0.78
C PHE A 32 -2.91 -1.11 -0.37
N ASP A 33 -3.73 -1.17 -1.40
CA ASP A 33 -3.43 -1.95 -2.60
C ASP A 33 -3.64 -1.03 -3.79
N SER A 34 -2.61 -0.88 -4.63
CA SER A 34 -2.72 0.00 -5.78
C SER A 34 -3.81 -0.44 -6.75
N ASP A 35 -4.16 -1.73 -6.74
CA ASP A 35 -5.29 -2.21 -7.56
C ASP A 35 -6.62 -1.66 -7.05
N TRP A 36 -6.69 -1.28 -5.78
CA TRP A 36 -7.89 -0.68 -5.20
C TRP A 36 -7.81 0.84 -5.19
N SER A 37 -6.61 1.39 -5.12
CA SER A 37 -6.32 2.82 -4.97
C SER A 37 -6.92 3.39 -3.69
N GLU A 38 -7.03 2.56 -2.67
CA GLU A 38 -7.54 2.99 -1.36
C GLU A 38 -7.09 2.01 -0.29
N TYR A 39 -7.14 2.45 0.97
CA TYR A 39 -6.91 1.57 2.10
C TYR A 39 -8.16 0.75 2.37
N ARG A 40 -7.99 -0.50 2.76
CA ARG A 40 -9.11 -1.36 3.16
C ARG A 40 -8.73 -2.13 4.40
N ALA A 41 -9.70 -2.33 5.26
CA ALA A 41 -9.51 -3.12 6.47
C ALA A 41 -9.37 -4.59 6.09
N VAL A 42 -8.36 -5.25 6.67
CA VAL A 42 -8.20 -6.69 6.54
C VAL A 42 -8.98 -7.37 7.66
N THR A 43 -8.99 -6.74 8.85
CA THR A 43 -9.79 -7.20 9.97
C THR A 43 -10.60 -6.03 10.49
N GLU A 44 -11.57 -6.32 11.35
CA GLU A 44 -12.40 -5.26 11.94
C GLU A 44 -11.56 -4.21 12.66
N LEU A 45 -10.44 -4.62 13.21
CA LEU A 45 -9.54 -3.71 13.90
C LEU A 45 -9.10 -2.56 13.00
N GLY A 46 -8.91 -2.82 11.71
CA GLY A 46 -8.40 -1.82 10.78
C GLY A 46 -9.45 -0.90 10.19
N ARG A 47 -10.73 -1.15 10.44
CA ARG A 47 -11.78 -0.37 9.80
C ARG A 47 -11.70 1.13 10.08
N PRO A 48 -11.56 1.56 11.35
CA PRO A 48 -11.45 3.00 11.61
C PRO A 48 -10.23 3.62 10.95
N ASP A 49 -9.10 2.91 10.96
CA ASP A 49 -7.88 3.43 10.35
C ASP A 49 -8.01 3.55 8.84
N ALA A 50 -8.61 2.55 8.19
CA ALA A 50 -8.79 2.60 6.75
C ALA A 50 -9.65 3.79 6.35
N GLU A 51 -10.76 4.00 7.06
CA GLU A 51 -11.65 5.13 6.78
C GLU A 51 -10.95 6.46 6.99
N TYR A 52 -10.20 6.58 8.08
CA TYR A 52 -9.52 7.81 8.39
C TYR A 52 -8.43 8.11 7.36
N TRP A 53 -7.59 7.10 7.06
CA TRP A 53 -6.49 7.29 6.12
C TRP A 53 -6.97 7.62 4.71
N ASN A 54 -8.11 7.06 4.30
CA ASN A 54 -8.67 7.37 2.98
C ASN A 54 -9.15 8.81 2.88
N SER A 55 -9.31 9.50 4.00
CA SER A 55 -9.72 10.90 4.01
C SER A 55 -8.53 11.84 4.18
N GLN A 56 -7.31 11.31 4.23
CA GLN A 56 -6.12 12.09 4.54
C GLN A 56 -5.17 12.17 3.34
N GLU A 57 -4.22 13.09 3.45
CA GLU A 57 -3.22 13.31 2.42
C GLU A 57 -2.37 12.07 2.15
N ILE A 58 -2.24 11.20 3.16
CA ILE A 58 -1.46 9.97 3.01
C ILE A 58 -2.00 9.11 1.85
N LEU A 59 -3.29 9.21 1.56
CA LEU A 59 -3.88 8.45 0.47
C LEU A 59 -3.26 8.83 -0.87
N GLU A 60 -3.04 10.13 -1.09
CA GLU A 60 -2.45 10.58 -2.34
C GLU A 60 -1.02 10.09 -2.49
N ARG A 61 -0.26 10.08 -1.38
CA ARG A 61 1.11 9.56 -1.41
C ARG A 61 1.12 8.06 -1.67
N ALA A 62 0.18 7.33 -1.08
CA ALA A 62 0.09 5.90 -1.33
C ALA A 62 -0.24 5.61 -2.79
N ARG A 63 -1.13 6.41 -3.36
CA ARG A 63 -1.49 6.25 -4.77
C ARG A 63 -0.32 6.52 -5.70
N ALA A 64 0.56 7.44 -5.32
CA ALA A 64 1.74 7.77 -6.13
C ALA A 64 2.87 6.76 -5.96
N ALA A 65 2.85 5.95 -4.92
CA ALA A 65 3.98 5.09 -4.56
C ALA A 65 4.33 4.07 -5.64
N VAL A 66 3.35 3.63 -6.43
CA VAL A 66 3.63 2.69 -7.50
C VAL A 66 4.63 3.29 -8.48
N ASP A 67 4.61 4.61 -8.68
CA ASP A 67 5.56 5.29 -9.54
C ASP A 67 6.78 5.80 -8.79
N THR A 68 6.57 6.48 -7.66
CA THR A 68 7.66 7.15 -6.96
C THR A 68 8.53 6.19 -6.17
N TYR A 69 8.02 5.03 -5.84
CA TYR A 69 8.75 4.02 -5.07
C TYR A 69 9.05 2.79 -5.93
N CYS A 70 8.01 2.15 -6.47
CA CYS A 70 8.20 0.89 -7.17
C CYS A 70 8.92 1.06 -8.50
N ARG A 71 8.38 1.87 -9.41
CA ARG A 71 9.01 2.06 -10.72
C ARG A 71 10.34 2.76 -10.61
N HIS A 72 10.43 3.73 -9.70
CA HIS A 72 11.68 4.45 -9.50
C HIS A 72 12.79 3.49 -9.07
N ASN A 73 12.52 2.64 -8.08
CA ASN A 73 13.54 1.73 -7.55
C ASN A 73 13.89 0.62 -8.54
N TYR A 74 12.95 0.24 -9.38
CA TYR A 74 13.23 -0.77 -10.41
C TYR A 74 14.32 -0.27 -11.37
N GLY A 75 14.24 1.01 -11.74
CA GLY A 75 15.21 1.59 -12.66
C GLY A 75 16.56 1.86 -12.05
N VAL A 76 16.63 2.02 -10.72
CA VAL A 76 17.87 2.32 -10.02
C VAL A 76 18.57 1.05 -9.55
N GLY A 77 17.82 0.07 -9.22
CA GLY A 77 18.33 -1.10 -8.58
C GLY A 77 18.57 -2.27 -9.43
#